data_edb830867fe5165e11bf2f8aec0107d7
#
_entry.id   edb830867fe5165e11bf2f8aec0107d7
#
_cell.length_a   1.000
_cell.length_b   1.000
_cell.length_c   1.000
_cell.angle_alpha   90.00
_cell.angle_beta   90.00
_cell.angle_gamma   90.00
#
_symmetry.space_group_name_H-M   'P 1'
#
loop_
_entity.id
_entity.type
_entity.pdbx_description
1 polymer ?
#
loop_
_entity_poly.entity_id
_entity_poly.type
_entity_poly.pdbx_seq_one_letter_code
_entity_poly.pdbx_strand_id
1 'polypeptide(L)'
;MSLSYDIFTSAFLNKVTEYDFIPLDSYERNSIVDGYMKRACSQFNRLCQYDLSDYDDAVREFSVTIPDNDIDEIADIVSEGMLVQWMKPYFYRADNLENILNTSDFSAYSPAELLYRITSAYNQAKRDFTNMMREYSYNHGDLSDLSL
;
A
#
# COMPACT_ATOMS: atom_id res chain seq x y z
N MET A 1 23.10 -2.22 7.73
CA MET A 1 22.47 -2.73 6.51
C MET A 1 21.33 -1.81 6.11
N SER A 2 21.31 -1.45 4.84
CA SER A 2 20.24 -0.61 4.32
C SER A 2 18.96 -1.42 4.13
N LEU A 3 17.82 -0.74 4.11
CA LEU A 3 16.50 -1.35 4.01
C LEU A 3 16.08 -1.40 2.54
N SER A 4 15.91 -2.59 1.99
CA SER A 4 15.52 -2.76 0.59
C SER A 4 14.04 -2.42 0.38
N TYR A 5 13.72 -1.82 -0.76
CA TYR A 5 12.34 -1.61 -1.20
C TYR A 5 11.56 -2.93 -1.28
N ASP A 6 12.26 -4.02 -1.58
CA ASP A 6 11.63 -5.32 -1.81
C ASP A 6 10.90 -5.86 -0.58
N ILE A 7 11.28 -5.43 0.61
CA ILE A 7 10.57 -5.80 1.83
C ILE A 7 9.12 -5.32 1.76
N PHE A 8 8.92 -4.09 1.31
CA PHE A 8 7.58 -3.49 1.21
C PHE A 8 6.84 -3.97 -0.03
N THR A 9 7.52 -4.03 -1.17
CA THR A 9 6.88 -4.43 -2.43
C THR A 9 6.48 -5.90 -2.41
N SER A 10 7.27 -6.76 -1.79
CA SER A 10 6.92 -8.18 -1.63
C SER A 10 5.70 -8.35 -0.73
N ALA A 11 5.64 -7.61 0.36
CA ALA A 11 4.46 -7.64 1.26
C ALA A 11 3.21 -7.19 0.52
N PHE A 12 3.32 -6.13 -0.29
CA PHE A 12 2.21 -5.65 -1.12
C PHE A 12 1.76 -6.72 -2.12
N LEU A 13 2.70 -7.33 -2.84
CA LEU A 13 2.37 -8.33 -3.86
C LEU A 13 1.68 -9.55 -3.23
N ASN A 14 2.07 -9.94 -2.03
CA ASN A 14 1.39 -11.00 -1.30
C ASN A 14 -0.06 -10.64 -0.98
N LYS A 15 -0.32 -9.39 -0.62
CA LYS A 15 -1.68 -8.91 -0.33
C LYS A 15 -2.53 -8.80 -1.61
N VAL A 16 -1.93 -8.42 -2.72
CA VAL A 16 -2.62 -8.27 -4.01
C VAL A 16 -3.23 -9.58 -4.48
N THR A 17 -2.63 -10.72 -4.15
CA THR A 17 -3.17 -12.01 -4.55
C THR A 17 -4.57 -12.28 -4.00
N GLU A 18 -4.97 -11.59 -2.96
CA GLU A 18 -6.32 -11.69 -2.40
C GLU A 18 -7.36 -10.90 -3.20
N TYR A 19 -6.90 -10.05 -4.14
CA TYR A 19 -7.75 -9.15 -4.93
C TYR A 19 -7.63 -9.49 -6.41
N ASP A 20 -8.02 -10.71 -6.77
CA ASP A 20 -7.91 -11.23 -8.13
C ASP A 20 -8.80 -10.50 -9.14
N PHE A 21 -9.78 -9.74 -8.66
CA PHE A 21 -10.68 -8.95 -9.51
C PHE A 21 -10.05 -7.66 -10.05
N ILE A 22 -8.83 -7.30 -9.61
CA ILE A 22 -8.07 -6.17 -10.14
C ILE A 22 -6.78 -6.70 -10.74
N PRO A 23 -6.57 -6.55 -12.07
CA PRO A 23 -5.35 -7.05 -12.69
C PRO A 23 -4.14 -6.20 -12.34
N LEU A 24 -3.00 -6.83 -12.21
CA LEU A 24 -1.72 -6.15 -12.07
C LEU A 24 -0.84 -6.58 -13.24
N ASP A 25 -0.55 -5.62 -14.13
CA ASP A 25 0.27 -5.86 -15.31
C ASP A 25 1.73 -6.03 -14.88
N SER A 26 2.38 -7.06 -15.42
CA SER A 26 3.79 -7.35 -15.11
C SER A 26 4.75 -6.23 -15.54
N TYR A 27 4.38 -5.45 -16.56
CA TYR A 27 5.19 -4.34 -17.04
C TYR A 27 5.30 -3.19 -16.04
N GLU A 28 4.27 -3.04 -15.23
CA GLU A 28 4.16 -1.90 -14.33
C GLU A 28 4.75 -2.19 -12.94
N ARG A 29 5.23 -3.42 -12.74
CA ARG A 29 5.54 -3.90 -11.39
C ARG A 29 6.62 -3.11 -10.67
N ASN A 30 7.68 -2.69 -11.35
CA ASN A 30 8.81 -2.11 -10.62
C ASN A 30 8.64 -0.62 -10.36
N SER A 31 8.40 0.18 -11.41
CA SER A 31 8.33 1.63 -11.23
C SER A 31 7.03 2.08 -10.58
N ILE A 32 5.90 1.48 -10.95
CA ILE A 32 4.59 1.87 -10.40
C ILE A 32 4.43 1.39 -8.97
N VAL A 33 4.82 0.16 -8.69
CA VAL A 33 4.75 -0.38 -7.32
C VAL A 33 5.66 0.39 -6.38
N ASP A 34 6.88 0.73 -6.82
CA ASP A 34 7.76 1.58 -6.04
C ASP A 34 7.13 2.96 -5.79
N GLY A 35 6.38 3.49 -6.75
CA GLY A 35 5.63 4.73 -6.57
C GLY A 35 4.55 4.62 -5.50
N TYR A 36 3.82 3.52 -5.47
CA TYR A 36 2.84 3.27 -4.40
C TYR A 36 3.53 3.21 -3.04
N MET A 37 4.66 2.52 -2.97
CA MET A 37 5.46 2.43 -1.75
C MET A 37 5.88 3.81 -1.24
N LYS A 38 6.39 4.66 -2.13
CA LYS A 38 6.84 6.00 -1.75
C LYS A 38 5.69 6.84 -1.20
N ARG A 39 4.51 6.75 -1.80
CA ARG A 39 3.34 7.49 -1.32
C ARG A 39 2.88 6.97 0.04
N ALA A 40 2.85 5.67 0.23
CA ALA A 40 2.48 5.08 1.51
C ALA A 40 3.49 5.46 2.59
N CYS A 41 4.78 5.38 2.28
CA CYS A 41 5.85 5.79 3.20
C CYS A 41 5.74 7.27 3.55
N SER A 42 5.42 8.13 2.58
CA SER A 42 5.24 9.56 2.82
C SER A 42 4.13 9.84 3.82
N GLN A 43 3.02 9.11 3.71
CA GLN A 43 1.90 9.27 4.64
C GLN A 43 2.23 8.73 6.02
N PHE A 44 2.90 7.59 6.10
CA PHE A 44 3.24 6.95 7.37
C PHE A 44 4.42 7.62 8.07
N ASN A 45 5.29 8.28 7.32
CA ASN A 45 6.54 8.84 7.87
C ASN A 45 6.31 9.81 9.03
N ARG A 46 5.14 10.47 9.04
CA ARG A 46 4.78 11.40 10.12
C ARG A 46 4.64 10.72 11.47
N LEU A 47 4.31 9.45 11.48
CA LEU A 47 4.04 8.67 12.69
C LEU A 47 5.10 7.61 12.96
N CYS A 48 5.98 7.35 11.98
CA CYS A 48 6.99 6.31 12.09
C CYS A 48 8.20 6.78 12.88
N GLN A 49 8.75 5.90 13.71
CA GLN A 49 9.97 6.16 14.46
C GLN A 49 11.21 6.28 13.57
N TYR A 50 11.13 5.73 12.36
CA TYR A 50 12.24 5.68 11.42
C TYR A 50 11.94 6.58 10.24
N ASP A 51 12.99 7.22 9.70
CA ASP A 51 12.82 8.12 8.56
C ASP A 51 12.71 7.34 7.26
N LEU A 52 11.52 7.29 6.70
CA LEU A 52 11.23 6.62 5.43
C LEU A 52 11.29 7.57 4.24
N SER A 53 11.73 8.80 4.44
CA SER A 53 11.83 9.80 3.37
C SER A 53 13.20 9.84 2.70
N ASP A 54 14.20 9.20 3.29
CA ASP A 54 15.57 9.19 2.77
C ASP A 54 15.85 7.86 2.09
N TYR A 55 15.91 7.87 0.77
CA TYR A 55 16.11 6.67 -0.03
C TYR A 55 16.90 6.95 -1.30
N ASP A 56 17.47 5.88 -1.88
CA ASP A 56 18.22 5.93 -3.13
C ASP A 56 17.54 4.99 -4.15
N ASP A 57 16.95 5.58 -5.19
CA ASP A 57 16.27 4.84 -6.24
C ASP A 57 17.21 4.00 -7.10
N ALA A 58 18.49 4.39 -7.20
CA ALA A 58 19.45 3.66 -8.03
C ALA A 58 19.68 2.25 -7.50
N VAL A 59 19.71 2.09 -6.18
CA VAL A 59 19.90 0.79 -5.54
C VAL A 59 18.61 0.27 -4.92
N ARG A 60 17.55 1.05 -4.95
CA ARG A 60 16.24 0.73 -4.38
C ARG A 60 16.35 0.35 -2.90
N GLU A 61 16.91 1.25 -2.13
CA GLU A 61 17.10 1.06 -0.69
C GLU A 61 16.84 2.36 0.06
N PHE A 62 16.31 2.22 1.28
CA PHE A 62 16.23 3.32 2.24
C PHE A 62 17.53 3.41 3.02
N SER A 63 17.87 4.63 3.43
CA SER A 63 19.09 4.85 4.23
C SER A 63 18.94 4.38 5.67
N VAL A 64 17.72 4.30 6.17
CA VAL A 64 17.43 3.89 7.54
C VAL A 64 17.60 2.39 7.72
N THR A 65 18.03 1.98 8.90
CA THR A 65 18.06 0.57 9.30
C THR A 65 16.97 0.35 10.34
N ILE A 66 16.11 -0.64 10.11
CA ILE A 66 15.01 -0.97 11.00
C ILE A 66 15.34 -2.31 11.66
N PRO A 67 15.24 -2.41 13.01
CA PRO A 67 15.44 -3.68 13.70
C PRO A 67 14.44 -4.75 13.23
N ASP A 68 14.87 -6.00 13.26
CA ASP A 68 14.02 -7.13 12.81
C ASP A 68 12.70 -7.23 13.57
N ASN A 69 12.68 -6.79 14.82
CA ASN A 69 11.45 -6.80 15.63
C ASN A 69 10.35 -5.89 15.07
N ASP A 70 10.77 -4.78 14.43
CA ASP A 70 9.85 -3.74 13.99
C ASP A 70 9.54 -3.82 12.50
N ILE A 71 10.39 -4.50 11.74
CA ILE A 71 10.32 -4.46 10.28
C ILE A 71 9.02 -5.08 9.74
N ASP A 72 8.54 -6.16 10.35
CA ASP A 72 7.34 -6.83 9.88
C ASP A 72 6.09 -5.95 10.08
N GLU A 73 6.01 -5.28 11.23
CA GLU A 73 4.92 -4.35 11.49
C GLU A 73 4.92 -3.18 10.51
N ILE A 74 6.09 -2.59 10.29
CA ILE A 74 6.23 -1.46 9.37
C ILE A 74 5.94 -1.89 7.94
N ALA A 75 6.41 -3.06 7.52
CA ALA A 75 6.13 -3.60 6.19
C ALA A 75 4.63 -3.85 6.00
N ASP A 76 3.96 -4.34 7.02
CA ASP A 76 2.52 -4.57 6.98
C ASP A 76 1.75 -3.27 6.81
N ILE A 77 2.13 -2.23 7.54
CA ILE A 77 1.50 -0.90 7.45
C ILE A 77 1.73 -0.29 6.07
N VAL A 78 2.98 -0.28 5.61
CA VAL A 78 3.33 0.32 4.32
C VAL A 78 2.62 -0.41 3.17
N SER A 79 2.60 -1.75 3.21
CA SER A 79 1.93 -2.52 2.17
C SER A 79 0.42 -2.28 2.15
N GLU A 80 -0.21 -2.04 3.30
CA GLU A 80 -1.62 -1.67 3.35
C GLU A 80 -1.86 -0.31 2.68
N GLY A 81 -0.99 0.66 2.93
CA GLY A 81 -1.04 1.96 2.24
C GLY A 81 -0.83 1.82 0.74
N MET A 82 0.02 0.88 0.32
CA MET A 82 0.22 0.58 -1.10
C MET A 82 -1.05 0.02 -1.74
N LEU A 83 -1.81 -0.81 -1.04
CA LEU A 83 -3.12 -1.28 -1.52
C LEU A 83 -4.07 -0.12 -1.79
N VAL A 84 -4.10 0.87 -0.90
CA VAL A 84 -4.92 2.07 -1.08
C VAL A 84 -4.54 2.79 -2.37
N GLN A 85 -3.24 2.98 -2.60
CA GLN A 85 -2.75 3.66 -3.80
C GLN A 85 -3.05 2.86 -5.06
N TRP A 86 -2.94 1.54 -5.00
CA TRP A 86 -3.21 0.66 -6.13
C TRP A 86 -4.69 0.67 -6.52
N MET A 87 -5.60 0.68 -5.54
CA MET A 87 -7.05 0.65 -5.78
C MET A 87 -7.62 2.01 -6.17
N LYS A 88 -6.94 3.09 -5.82
CA LYS A 88 -7.46 4.46 -5.98
C LYS A 88 -7.89 4.80 -7.40
N PRO A 89 -7.11 4.50 -8.46
CA PRO A 89 -7.54 4.80 -9.82
C PRO A 89 -8.81 4.06 -10.22
N TYR A 90 -8.97 2.82 -9.77
CA TYR A 90 -10.15 2.01 -10.08
C TYR A 90 -11.39 2.50 -9.35
N PHE A 91 -11.20 3.08 -8.17
CA PHE A 91 -12.29 3.67 -7.40
C PHE A 91 -12.79 4.97 -8.02
N TYR A 92 -11.88 5.82 -8.53
CA TYR A 92 -12.23 7.14 -9.04
C TYR A 92 -12.56 7.19 -10.52
N ARG A 93 -12.26 6.15 -11.29
CA ARG A 93 -12.43 6.16 -12.75
C ARG A 93 -13.29 5.01 -13.24
N ALA A 94 -14.52 5.31 -13.62
CA ALA A 94 -15.44 4.32 -14.19
C ALA A 94 -14.93 3.76 -15.52
N ASP A 95 -14.22 4.55 -16.32
CA ASP A 95 -13.63 4.10 -17.57
C ASP A 95 -12.56 3.03 -17.37
N ASN A 96 -11.78 3.11 -16.29
CA ASN A 96 -10.86 2.03 -15.94
C ASN A 96 -11.61 0.73 -15.63
N LEU A 97 -12.78 0.84 -15.03
CA LEU A 97 -13.64 -0.30 -14.77
C LEU A 97 -14.10 -0.96 -16.06
N GLU A 98 -14.49 -0.16 -17.06
CA GLU A 98 -14.86 -0.68 -18.37
C GLU A 98 -13.72 -1.42 -19.04
N ASN A 99 -12.51 -0.88 -18.96
CA ASN A 99 -11.32 -1.53 -19.50
C ASN A 99 -11.04 -2.87 -18.82
N ILE A 100 -11.25 -2.98 -17.52
CA ILE A 100 -11.12 -4.23 -16.78
C ILE A 100 -12.14 -5.24 -17.28
N LEU A 101 -13.37 -4.81 -17.50
CA LEU A 101 -14.47 -5.68 -17.96
C LEU A 101 -14.24 -6.18 -19.40
N ASN A 102 -13.55 -5.39 -20.21
CA ASN A 102 -13.24 -5.77 -21.58
C ASN A 102 -12.07 -6.77 -21.66
N THR A 103 -11.28 -6.91 -20.62
CA THR A 103 -10.31 -7.98 -20.52
C THR A 103 -11.02 -9.22 -19.97
N SER A 104 -11.02 -10.28 -20.73
CA SER A 104 -11.89 -11.44 -20.63
C SER A 104 -11.95 -12.17 -19.28
N ASP A 105 -11.00 -11.90 -18.39
CA ASP A 105 -10.87 -12.66 -17.14
C ASP A 105 -11.86 -12.22 -16.06
N PHE A 106 -12.57 -11.10 -16.27
CA PHE A 106 -13.47 -10.54 -15.27
C PHE A 106 -14.94 -10.61 -15.69
N SER A 107 -15.25 -11.46 -16.65
CA SER A 107 -16.62 -11.65 -17.13
C SER A 107 -17.56 -12.24 -16.08
N ALA A 108 -17.02 -12.79 -14.99
CA ALA A 108 -17.82 -13.37 -13.90
C ALA A 108 -18.55 -12.31 -13.07
N TYR A 109 -18.15 -11.04 -13.16
CA TYR A 109 -18.74 -9.97 -12.36
C TYR A 109 -19.49 -8.99 -13.25
N SER A 110 -20.70 -8.60 -12.83
CA SER A 110 -21.40 -7.48 -13.47
C SER A 110 -20.66 -6.18 -13.16
N PRO A 111 -20.84 -5.13 -14.01
CA PRO A 111 -20.21 -3.82 -13.73
C PRO A 111 -20.57 -3.28 -12.34
N ALA A 112 -21.82 -3.41 -11.93
CA ALA A 112 -22.26 -2.93 -10.63
C ALA A 112 -21.63 -3.72 -9.49
N GLU A 113 -21.52 -5.03 -9.65
CA GLU A 113 -20.91 -5.90 -8.64
C GLU A 113 -19.41 -5.63 -8.51
N LEU A 114 -18.71 -5.47 -9.64
CA LEU A 114 -17.29 -5.16 -9.63
C LEU A 114 -17.01 -3.80 -8.98
N LEU A 115 -17.83 -2.79 -9.30
CA LEU A 115 -17.71 -1.47 -8.67
C LEU A 115 -17.96 -1.56 -7.16
N TYR A 116 -18.94 -2.34 -6.74
CA TYR A 116 -19.20 -2.55 -5.32
C TYR A 116 -18.01 -3.19 -4.62
N ARG A 117 -17.43 -4.22 -5.22
CA ARG A 117 -16.26 -4.91 -4.65
C ARG A 117 -15.06 -4.00 -4.55
N ILE A 118 -14.79 -3.20 -5.59
CA ILE A 118 -13.68 -2.25 -5.58
C ILE A 118 -13.91 -1.17 -4.53
N THR A 119 -15.12 -0.62 -4.45
CA THR A 119 -15.45 0.41 -3.46
C THR A 119 -15.29 -0.11 -2.03
N SER A 120 -15.81 -1.32 -1.78
CA SER A 120 -15.70 -1.94 -0.46
C SER A 120 -14.27 -2.23 -0.08
N ALA A 121 -13.48 -2.77 -1.01
CA ALA A 121 -12.08 -3.09 -0.78
C ALA A 121 -11.26 -1.82 -0.54
N TYR A 122 -11.49 -0.78 -1.34
CA TYR A 122 -10.79 0.49 -1.20
C TYR A 122 -11.07 1.14 0.14
N ASN A 123 -12.35 1.22 0.53
CA ASN A 123 -12.73 1.83 1.80
C ASN A 123 -12.19 1.02 2.98
N GLN A 124 -12.20 -0.31 2.87
CA GLN A 124 -11.64 -1.16 3.91
C GLN A 124 -10.13 -0.97 4.04
N ALA A 125 -9.41 -0.94 2.93
CA ALA A 125 -7.97 -0.73 2.94
C ALA A 125 -7.61 0.64 3.53
N LYS A 126 -8.37 1.69 3.21
CA LYS A 126 -8.18 3.02 3.80
C LYS A 126 -8.35 3.00 5.32
N ARG A 127 -9.41 2.36 5.79
CA ARG A 127 -9.66 2.24 7.24
C ARG A 127 -8.56 1.45 7.92
N ASP A 128 -8.18 0.33 7.33
CA ASP A 128 -7.13 -0.53 7.89
C ASP A 128 -5.81 0.20 7.97
N PHE A 129 -5.42 0.88 6.90
CA PHE A 129 -4.19 1.66 6.87
C PHE A 129 -4.18 2.75 7.94
N THR A 130 -5.28 3.50 8.04
CA THR A 130 -5.40 4.57 9.04
C THR A 130 -5.33 3.99 10.45
N ASN A 131 -6.03 2.89 10.70
CA ASN A 131 -6.05 2.26 12.02
C ASN A 131 -4.68 1.68 12.38
N MET A 132 -4.00 1.05 11.42
CA MET A 132 -2.66 0.49 11.64
C MET A 132 -1.66 1.61 11.96
N MET A 133 -1.73 2.74 11.27
CA MET A 133 -0.88 3.89 11.56
C MET A 133 -1.16 4.46 12.95
N ARG A 134 -2.42 4.53 13.34
CA ARG A 134 -2.80 5.01 14.68
C ARG A 134 -2.32 4.08 15.77
N GLU A 135 -2.49 2.78 15.59
CA GLU A 135 -2.01 1.79 16.55
C GLU A 135 -0.49 1.85 16.69
N TYR A 136 0.21 1.97 15.57
CA TYR A 136 1.66 2.12 15.59
C TYR A 136 2.07 3.37 16.37
N SER A 137 1.44 4.50 16.09
CA SER A 137 1.73 5.76 16.75
C SER A 137 1.46 5.66 18.27
N TYR A 138 0.36 5.02 18.64
CA TYR A 138 0.00 4.83 20.04
C TYR A 138 1.02 3.95 20.77
N ASN A 139 1.47 2.89 20.13
CA ASN A 139 2.38 1.91 20.76
C ASN A 139 3.84 2.35 20.78
N HIS A 140 4.26 3.18 19.82
CA HIS A 140 5.67 3.54 19.61
C HIS A 140 5.95 5.02 19.72
N GLY A 141 4.93 5.86 19.72
CA GLY A 141 5.09 7.30 19.76
C GLY A 141 5.37 7.82 21.16
N ASP A 142 5.89 9.04 21.22
CA ASP A 142 6.05 9.76 22.48
C ASP A 142 4.66 10.24 22.94
N LEU A 143 4.25 9.79 24.11
CA LEU A 143 2.95 10.14 24.66
C LEU A 143 2.78 11.64 24.90
N SER A 144 3.88 12.38 25.01
CA SER A 144 3.80 13.84 25.15
C SER A 144 3.25 14.51 23.90
N ASP A 145 3.47 13.91 22.74
CA ASP A 145 2.92 14.41 21.47
C ASP A 145 1.41 14.11 21.32
N LEU A 146 0.90 13.20 22.12
CA LEU A 146 -0.50 12.81 22.11
C LEU A 146 -1.35 13.57 23.12
N SER A 147 -0.71 14.33 23.96
CA SER A 147 -1.43 15.16 24.95
C SER A 147 -2.05 16.36 24.25
N LEU A 148 -3.33 16.36 24.20
CA LEU A 148 -4.10 17.45 23.58
C LEU A 148 -4.51 18.49 24.62
#